data_e2fc8035f8eb92481fc294acfea7a2cc
#
_entry.id   e2fc8035f8eb92481fc294acfea7a2cc
#
_cell.length_a   1.000
_cell.length_b   1.000
_cell.length_c   1.000
_cell.angle_alpha   90.00
_cell.angle_beta   90.00
_cell.angle_gamma   90.00
#
_symmetry.space_group_name_H-M   'P 1'
#
loop_
_entity.id
_entity.type
_entity.pdbx_description
1 polymer ?
#
loop_
_entity_poly.entity_id
_entity_poly.type
_entity_poly.pdbx_seq_one_letter_code
_entity_poly.pdbx_strand_id
1 'polypeptide(L)'
;KRQIRWSKGPTEAVSSPAERPPNIILIVADDLGYNDISTFGGGVADGRLQTPSIDRLAAEGAIFTQSYSGASTCAPSRAMMMTGRYPTHTGFEFTPLPSGMGKTISKLAAGMDSGLPATFYDDALEAGQPPYKLKGLPSGEVTISQSLKGQGYYLSLNTLLPCRRSTTSTIR
;
A
#
# COMPACT_ATOMS: atom_id res chain seq x y z
N LYS A 1 15.61 8.73 -22.52
CA LYS A 1 15.23 7.35 -22.17
C LYS A 1 16.10 6.92 -21.00
N ARG A 2 15.52 6.70 -19.80
CA ARG A 2 16.24 6.20 -18.64
C ARG A 2 16.47 4.69 -18.86
N GLN A 3 17.71 4.24 -19.00
CA GLN A 3 18.05 2.82 -19.03
C GLN A 3 17.87 2.24 -17.63
N ILE A 4 17.03 1.24 -17.51
CA ILE A 4 16.90 0.43 -16.30
C ILE A 4 18.11 -0.49 -16.27
N ARG A 5 19.01 -0.32 -15.32
CA ARG A 5 20.12 -1.24 -15.08
C ARG A 5 19.63 -2.31 -14.09
N TRP A 6 19.55 -3.52 -14.57
CA TRP A 6 19.33 -4.68 -13.73
C TRP A 6 20.69 -5.11 -13.15
N SER A 7 20.82 -5.14 -11.85
CA SER A 7 21.90 -5.87 -11.20
C SER A 7 21.45 -7.32 -11.02
N LYS A 8 22.31 -8.27 -11.43
CA LYS A 8 22.11 -9.66 -11.10
C LYS A 8 22.05 -9.80 -9.58
N GLY A 9 21.08 -10.54 -9.06
CA GLY A 9 21.07 -10.95 -7.66
C GLY A 9 22.30 -11.81 -7.33
N PRO A 10 22.46 -12.22 -6.08
CA PRO A 10 23.59 -13.03 -5.67
C PRO A 10 23.69 -14.28 -6.56
N THR A 11 24.89 -14.47 -7.13
CA THR A 11 25.17 -15.56 -8.08
C THR A 11 25.55 -16.87 -7.41
N GLU A 12 25.75 -16.87 -6.11
CA GLU A 12 26.07 -18.08 -5.36
C GLU A 12 24.77 -18.80 -5.01
N ALA A 13 24.68 -20.06 -5.44
CA ALA A 13 23.63 -20.95 -5.00
C ALA A 13 23.76 -21.11 -3.50
N VAL A 14 22.85 -20.54 -2.75
CA VAL A 14 22.70 -20.82 -1.34
C VAL A 14 22.43 -22.34 -1.21
N SER A 15 23.13 -22.97 -0.28
CA SER A 15 22.95 -24.30 0.28
C SER A 15 21.56 -24.92 0.05
N SER A 16 21.40 -26.17 0.19
CA SER A 16 20.25 -26.97 -0.23
C SER A 16 18.90 -26.25 -0.06
N PRO A 17 17.89 -26.49 -0.92
CA PRO A 17 16.56 -25.86 -0.79
C PRO A 17 15.93 -26.02 0.60
N ALA A 18 16.33 -27.01 1.36
CA ALA A 18 15.86 -27.26 2.74
C ALA A 18 16.41 -26.26 3.79
N GLU A 19 17.53 -25.61 3.49
CA GLU A 19 18.20 -24.67 4.41
C GLU A 19 17.95 -23.21 4.06
N ARG A 20 17.32 -22.97 2.92
CA ARG A 20 17.04 -21.62 2.44
C ARG A 20 15.72 -21.10 2.98
N PRO A 21 15.68 -19.88 3.56
CA PRO A 21 14.42 -19.28 3.94
C PRO A 21 13.48 -19.14 2.74
N PRO A 22 12.16 -19.28 2.91
CA PRO A 22 11.20 -19.21 1.83
C PRO A 22 11.18 -17.81 1.18
N ASN A 23 10.93 -17.75 -0.13
CA ASN A 23 10.64 -16.48 -0.78
C ASN A 23 9.27 -15.95 -0.31
N ILE A 24 9.20 -14.66 -0.04
CA ILE A 24 7.96 -14.00 0.41
C ILE A 24 7.52 -13.02 -0.68
N ILE A 25 6.30 -13.18 -1.15
CA ILE A 25 5.67 -12.26 -2.11
C ILE A 25 4.45 -11.65 -1.42
N LEU A 26 4.49 -10.34 -1.19
CA LEU A 26 3.36 -9.57 -0.68
C LEU A 26 2.73 -8.80 -1.84
N ILE A 27 1.49 -9.13 -2.17
CA ILE A 27 0.71 -8.44 -3.20
C ILE A 27 -0.38 -7.62 -2.50
N VAL A 28 -0.34 -6.31 -2.68
CA VAL A 28 -1.33 -5.38 -2.15
C VAL A 28 -2.09 -4.78 -3.31
N ALA A 29 -3.37 -5.09 -3.40
CA ALA A 29 -4.26 -4.46 -4.35
C ALA A 29 -4.69 -3.07 -3.84
N ASP A 30 -4.77 -2.11 -4.74
CA ASP A 30 -5.18 -0.73 -4.46
C ASP A 30 -6.65 -0.57 -4.80
N ASP A 31 -7.43 -0.08 -3.83
CA ASP A 31 -8.87 0.16 -3.95
C ASP A 31 -9.70 -1.04 -4.46
N LEU A 32 -9.26 -2.26 -4.15
CA LEU A 32 -9.99 -3.48 -4.48
C LEU A 32 -11.04 -3.78 -3.40
N GLY A 33 -12.30 -3.81 -3.79
CA GLY A 33 -13.40 -4.15 -2.90
C GLY A 33 -13.50 -5.66 -2.63
N TYR A 34 -14.08 -6.01 -1.49
CA TYR A 34 -14.31 -7.41 -1.10
C TYR A 34 -15.11 -8.18 -2.16
N ASN A 35 -16.15 -7.55 -2.73
CA ASN A 35 -17.01 -8.16 -3.74
C ASN A 35 -16.40 -8.18 -5.15
N ASP A 36 -15.22 -7.57 -5.34
CA ASP A 36 -14.57 -7.55 -6.66
C ASP A 36 -13.80 -8.85 -6.95
N ILE A 37 -13.71 -9.73 -5.95
CA ILE A 37 -13.03 -11.02 -6.03
C ILE A 37 -14.06 -12.14 -6.07
N SER A 38 -14.01 -13.00 -7.09
CA SER A 38 -14.99 -14.09 -7.26
C SER A 38 -14.96 -15.14 -6.14
N THR A 39 -13.82 -15.32 -5.48
CA THR A 39 -13.66 -16.22 -4.32
C THR A 39 -14.65 -15.94 -3.19
N PHE A 40 -15.06 -14.69 -3.00
CA PHE A 40 -16.01 -14.31 -1.95
C PHE A 40 -17.49 -14.36 -2.40
N GLY A 41 -17.78 -15.00 -3.51
CA GLY A 41 -19.14 -15.24 -4.01
C GLY A 41 -19.75 -14.04 -4.74
N GLY A 42 -19.01 -12.94 -4.87
CA GLY A 42 -19.40 -11.77 -5.63
C GLY A 42 -18.87 -11.82 -7.06
N GLY A 43 -18.14 -10.83 -7.37
CA GLY A 43 -17.61 -10.57 -8.70
C GLY A 43 -18.28 -9.37 -9.30
N VAL A 44 -17.49 -8.54 -9.93
CA VAL A 44 -17.96 -7.32 -10.60
C VAL A 44 -18.90 -7.68 -11.75
N ALA A 45 -19.84 -6.80 -12.05
CA ALA A 45 -20.82 -6.96 -13.13
C ALA A 45 -21.67 -8.25 -12.99
N ASP A 46 -22.28 -8.43 -11.82
CA ASP A 46 -23.13 -9.59 -11.50
C ASP A 46 -22.41 -10.94 -11.66
N GLY A 47 -21.14 -11.00 -11.26
CA GLY A 47 -20.32 -12.19 -11.32
C GLY A 47 -19.74 -12.51 -12.69
N ARG A 48 -19.88 -11.63 -13.67
CA ARG A 48 -19.31 -11.84 -15.02
C ARG A 48 -17.79 -11.66 -15.05
N LEU A 49 -17.24 -10.81 -14.18
CA LEU A 49 -15.80 -10.65 -14.02
C LEU A 49 -15.28 -11.65 -12.99
N GLN A 50 -14.56 -12.64 -13.46
CA GLN A 50 -13.96 -13.68 -12.63
C GLN A 50 -12.49 -13.40 -12.35
N THR A 51 -12.01 -13.85 -11.19
CA THR A 51 -10.62 -13.73 -10.77
C THR A 51 -9.93 -15.10 -10.63
N PRO A 52 -9.84 -15.88 -11.71
CA PRO A 52 -9.49 -17.31 -11.62
C PRO A 52 -8.09 -17.57 -11.03
N SER A 53 -7.15 -16.64 -11.22
CA SER A 53 -5.81 -16.78 -10.62
C SER A 53 -5.82 -16.54 -9.11
N ILE A 54 -6.65 -15.62 -8.62
CA ILE A 54 -6.84 -15.38 -7.18
C ILE A 54 -7.62 -16.53 -6.57
N ASP A 55 -8.66 -17.00 -7.25
CA ASP A 55 -9.49 -18.13 -6.81
C ASP A 55 -8.65 -19.40 -6.66
N ARG A 56 -7.71 -19.64 -7.58
CA ARG A 56 -6.77 -20.76 -7.48
C ARG A 56 -5.84 -20.61 -6.28
N LEU A 57 -5.27 -19.42 -6.04
CA LEU A 57 -4.45 -19.18 -4.86
C LEU A 57 -5.25 -19.39 -3.57
N ALA A 58 -6.50 -18.96 -3.55
CA ALA A 58 -7.39 -19.16 -2.43
C ALA A 58 -7.68 -20.65 -2.17
N ALA A 59 -7.91 -21.43 -3.24
CA ALA A 59 -8.18 -22.87 -3.15
C ALA A 59 -6.94 -23.69 -2.70
N GLU A 60 -5.74 -23.23 -3.04
CA GLU A 60 -4.47 -23.87 -2.68
C GLU A 60 -3.89 -23.38 -1.35
N GLY A 61 -4.44 -22.30 -0.78
CA GLY A 61 -3.93 -21.61 0.39
C GLY A 61 -4.92 -21.46 1.53
N ALA A 62 -4.77 -20.38 2.29
CA ALA A 62 -5.66 -20.01 3.38
C ALA A 62 -6.41 -18.71 3.08
N ILE A 63 -7.71 -18.69 3.34
CA ILE A 63 -8.57 -17.52 3.20
C ILE A 63 -8.87 -16.96 4.58
N PHE A 64 -8.58 -15.68 4.78
CA PHE A 64 -8.92 -14.95 6.00
C PHE A 64 -10.23 -14.18 5.77
N THR A 65 -11.34 -14.75 6.22
CA THR A 65 -12.69 -14.17 6.01
C THR A 65 -12.99 -12.99 6.94
N GLN A 66 -12.19 -12.79 7.99
CA GLN A 66 -12.33 -11.74 9.00
C GLN A 66 -11.04 -10.91 9.10
N SER A 67 -10.48 -10.52 7.96
CA SER A 67 -9.29 -9.67 7.89
C SER A 67 -9.70 -8.26 7.49
N TYR A 68 -9.37 -7.29 8.33
CA TYR A 68 -9.78 -5.89 8.15
C TYR A 68 -8.58 -4.99 7.98
N SER A 69 -8.72 -4.01 7.09
CA SER A 69 -7.77 -2.91 6.99
C SER A 69 -7.82 -2.03 8.24
N GLY A 70 -6.68 -1.60 8.75
CA GLY A 70 -6.61 -0.73 9.92
C GLY A 70 -6.95 0.74 9.64
N ALA A 71 -7.09 1.11 8.38
CA ALA A 71 -7.55 2.42 7.93
C ALA A 71 -8.27 2.30 6.61
N SER A 72 -9.21 3.21 6.36
CA SER A 72 -9.98 3.26 5.12
C SER A 72 -9.20 3.87 3.95
N THR A 73 -8.09 4.56 4.21
CA THR A 73 -7.26 5.20 3.19
C THR A 73 -5.96 4.44 2.96
N CYS A 74 -5.43 4.53 1.74
CA CYS A 74 -4.30 3.74 1.25
C CYS A 74 -3.02 3.93 2.07
N ALA A 75 -2.58 5.17 2.34
CA ALA A 75 -1.29 5.43 2.95
C ALA A 75 -1.17 4.91 4.40
N PRO A 76 -2.09 5.23 5.34
CA PRO A 76 -2.03 4.69 6.69
C PRO A 76 -2.27 3.18 6.75
N SER A 77 -3.14 2.62 5.89
CA SER A 77 -3.33 1.17 5.79
C SER A 77 -2.05 0.45 5.34
N ARG A 78 -1.34 0.99 4.35
CA ARG A 78 -0.04 0.46 3.92
C ARG A 78 1.04 0.59 5.00
N ALA A 79 1.05 1.71 5.72
CA ALA A 79 1.94 1.89 6.86
C ALA A 79 1.70 0.84 7.96
N MET A 80 0.42 0.54 8.26
CA MET A 80 0.05 -0.51 9.18
C MET A 80 0.56 -1.89 8.73
N MET A 81 0.36 -2.24 7.46
CA MET A 81 0.88 -3.50 6.90
C MET A 81 2.41 -3.59 7.00
N MET A 82 3.10 -2.47 6.80
CA MET A 82 4.56 -2.44 6.86
C MET A 82 5.12 -2.47 8.27
N THR A 83 4.39 -1.97 9.27
CA THR A 83 4.89 -1.83 10.64
C THR A 83 4.25 -2.80 11.63
N GLY A 84 3.12 -3.41 11.27
CA GLY A 84 2.30 -4.18 12.21
C GLY A 84 1.63 -3.33 13.30
N ARG A 85 1.60 -2.00 13.14
CA ARG A 85 1.06 -1.06 14.13
C ARG A 85 -0.09 -0.26 13.55
N TYR A 86 -1.14 -0.07 14.34
CA TYR A 86 -2.26 0.79 13.95
C TYR A 86 -1.81 2.24 13.71
N PRO A 87 -2.47 2.96 12.77
CA PRO A 87 -2.13 4.35 12.43
C PRO A 87 -2.09 5.28 13.64
N THR A 88 -3.00 5.11 14.60
CA THR A 88 -3.05 5.87 15.85
C THR A 88 -1.80 5.71 16.73
N HIS A 89 -1.11 4.57 16.63
CA HIS A 89 0.14 4.33 17.36
C HIS A 89 1.36 4.92 16.67
N THR A 90 1.30 5.09 15.36
CA THR A 90 2.40 5.68 14.58
C THR A 90 2.22 7.18 14.37
N GLY A 91 1.02 7.71 14.61
CA GLY A 91 0.66 9.09 14.28
C GLY A 91 0.49 9.35 12.78
N PHE A 92 0.56 8.30 11.95
CA PHE A 92 0.37 8.40 10.50
C PHE A 92 -1.05 7.96 10.12
N GLU A 93 -2.03 8.80 10.45
CA GLU A 93 -3.46 8.45 10.38
C GLU A 93 -4.14 8.87 9.07
N PHE A 94 -3.53 9.79 8.33
CA PHE A 94 -4.11 10.35 7.10
C PHE A 94 -3.15 10.28 5.93
N THR A 95 -3.71 10.20 4.73
CA THR A 95 -2.92 10.33 3.51
C THR A 95 -2.40 11.75 3.38
N PRO A 96 -1.07 11.95 3.29
CA PRO A 96 -0.50 13.28 3.15
C PRO A 96 -0.98 13.95 1.87
N LEU A 97 -1.42 15.18 1.97
CA LEU A 97 -1.80 16.00 0.84
C LEU A 97 -0.71 17.06 0.56
N PRO A 98 -0.42 17.35 -0.71
CA PRO A 98 0.39 18.49 -1.08
C PRO A 98 -0.20 19.81 -0.55
N SER A 99 0.66 20.77 -0.25
CA SER A 99 0.23 22.09 0.24
C SER A 99 -0.78 22.73 -0.72
N GLY A 100 -1.85 23.28 -0.17
CA GLY A 100 -2.92 23.91 -0.91
C GLY A 100 -3.97 22.95 -1.51
N MET A 101 -3.71 21.66 -1.57
CA MET A 101 -4.68 20.69 -2.10
C MET A 101 -5.93 20.61 -1.22
N GLY A 102 -5.78 20.65 0.10
CA GLY A 102 -6.89 20.69 1.05
C GLY A 102 -7.82 21.86 0.80
N LYS A 103 -7.28 23.04 0.50
CA LYS A 103 -8.05 24.25 0.14
C LYS A 103 -8.86 24.05 -1.14
N THR A 104 -8.26 23.42 -2.15
CA THR A 104 -8.94 23.11 -3.40
C THR A 104 -10.08 22.13 -3.20
N ILE A 105 -9.83 21.05 -2.45
CA ILE A 105 -10.85 20.04 -2.13
C ILE A 105 -12.01 20.68 -1.34
N SER A 106 -11.71 21.49 -0.32
CA SER A 106 -12.74 22.16 0.47
C SER A 106 -13.60 23.10 -0.37
N LYS A 107 -13.01 23.83 -1.32
CA LYS A 107 -13.75 24.69 -2.25
C LYS A 107 -14.65 23.87 -3.17
N LEU A 108 -14.16 22.77 -3.70
CA LEU A 108 -14.96 21.88 -4.56
C LEU A 108 -16.11 21.25 -3.75
N ALA A 109 -15.84 20.77 -2.56
CA ALA A 109 -16.86 20.18 -1.68
C ALA A 109 -17.94 21.19 -1.27
N ALA A 110 -17.56 22.45 -1.03
CA ALA A 110 -18.52 23.51 -0.70
C ALA A 110 -19.50 23.84 -1.84
N GLY A 111 -19.14 23.51 -3.09
CA GLY A 111 -20.02 23.65 -4.26
C GLY A 111 -20.91 22.44 -4.53
N MET A 112 -20.80 21.37 -3.73
CA MET A 112 -21.54 20.12 -3.91
C MET A 112 -22.62 20.00 -2.83
N ASP A 113 -23.86 19.80 -3.23
CA ASP A 113 -24.94 19.42 -2.30
C ASP A 113 -24.81 17.92 -1.97
N SER A 114 -23.97 17.61 -1.01
CA SER A 114 -23.66 16.23 -0.61
C SER A 114 -24.49 15.73 0.59
N GLY A 115 -25.29 16.60 1.21
CA GLY A 115 -25.96 16.33 2.48
C GLY A 115 -24.99 16.13 3.67
N LEU A 116 -23.70 16.34 3.48
CA LEU A 116 -22.68 16.24 4.52
C LEU A 116 -22.40 17.62 5.12
N PRO A 117 -21.85 17.67 6.37
CA PRO A 117 -21.40 18.93 6.96
C PRO A 117 -20.42 19.66 6.05
N ALA A 118 -20.48 20.98 6.04
CA ALA A 118 -19.58 21.81 5.24
C ALA A 118 -18.12 21.52 5.59
N THR A 119 -17.30 21.37 4.57
CA THR A 119 -15.86 21.22 4.76
C THR A 119 -15.25 22.52 5.22
N PHE A 120 -14.42 22.44 6.24
CA PHE A 120 -13.68 23.57 6.80
C PHE A 120 -12.21 23.46 6.40
N TYR A 121 -11.62 24.57 5.99
CA TYR A 121 -10.19 24.67 5.71
C TYR A 121 -9.60 25.82 6.52
N ASP A 122 -8.52 25.52 7.25
CA ASP A 122 -7.83 26.49 8.09
C ASP A 122 -6.43 26.77 7.54
N ASP A 123 -6.25 27.97 7.00
CA ASP A 123 -4.98 28.43 6.45
C ASP A 123 -3.85 28.47 7.53
N ALA A 124 -4.17 28.72 8.80
CA ALA A 124 -3.19 28.77 9.87
C ALA A 124 -2.70 27.36 10.25
N LEU A 125 -3.62 26.39 10.30
CA LEU A 125 -3.26 24.99 10.51
C LEU A 125 -2.42 24.45 9.34
N GLU A 126 -2.75 24.80 8.11
CA GLU A 126 -1.94 24.40 6.93
C GLU A 126 -0.54 25.02 6.99
N ALA A 127 -0.42 26.29 7.37
CA ALA A 127 0.89 26.95 7.48
C ALA A 127 1.79 26.32 8.55
N GLY A 128 1.19 25.76 9.62
CA GLY A 128 1.89 25.04 10.68
C GLY A 128 2.29 23.59 10.31
N GLN A 129 1.82 23.09 9.19
CA GLN A 129 2.11 21.71 8.77
C GLN A 129 3.56 21.56 8.26
N PRO A 130 4.20 20.42 8.52
CA PRO A 130 5.51 20.14 7.93
C PRO A 130 5.42 20.10 6.39
N PRO A 131 6.51 20.40 5.68
CA PRO A 131 6.57 20.25 4.22
C PRO A 131 6.13 18.86 3.77
N TYR A 132 5.43 18.77 2.64
CA TYR A 132 4.90 17.51 2.10
C TYR A 132 5.93 16.36 2.10
N LYS A 133 7.19 16.67 1.78
CA LYS A 133 8.29 15.69 1.75
C LYS A 133 8.60 15.06 3.13
N LEU A 134 8.18 15.71 4.20
CA LEU A 134 8.38 15.23 5.58
C LEU A 134 7.10 14.62 6.16
N LYS A 135 5.97 14.69 5.44
CA LYS A 135 4.72 14.04 5.84
C LYS A 135 4.80 12.56 5.46
N GLY A 136 4.95 11.69 6.42
CA GLY A 136 5.02 10.26 6.17
C GLY A 136 5.13 9.46 7.45
N LEU A 137 5.38 8.18 7.30
CA LEU A 137 5.63 7.30 8.44
C LEU A 137 6.88 7.81 9.18
N PRO A 138 6.82 7.97 10.53
CA PRO A 138 7.97 8.38 11.32
C PRO A 138 9.19 7.49 11.09
N SER A 139 10.36 8.09 10.97
CA SER A 139 11.61 7.37 10.67
C SER A 139 12.06 6.39 11.77
N GLY A 140 11.52 6.53 12.97
CA GLY A 140 11.76 5.59 14.09
C GLY A 140 10.95 4.30 14.02
N GLU A 141 9.99 4.21 13.09
CA GLU A 141 9.19 2.99 12.94
C GLU A 141 9.98 1.89 12.22
N VAL A 142 9.97 0.70 12.81
CA VAL A 142 10.59 -0.49 12.22
C VAL A 142 9.61 -1.14 11.26
N THR A 143 10.02 -1.33 10.03
CA THR A 143 9.20 -1.98 9.00
C THR A 143 9.54 -3.46 8.84
N ILE A 144 8.58 -4.24 8.34
CA ILE A 144 8.80 -5.64 7.96
C ILE A 144 9.99 -5.77 7.00
N SER A 145 10.17 -4.80 6.10
CA SER A 145 11.31 -4.76 5.18
C SER A 145 12.65 -4.68 5.91
N GLN A 146 12.75 -3.83 6.93
CA GLN A 146 13.97 -3.72 7.74
C GLN A 146 14.22 -4.99 8.53
N SER A 147 13.16 -5.58 9.11
CA SER A 147 13.26 -6.84 9.85
C SER A 147 13.73 -7.99 8.95
N LEU A 148 13.15 -8.15 7.78
CA LEU A 148 13.54 -9.17 6.80
C LEU A 148 14.96 -8.95 6.27
N LYS A 149 15.36 -7.70 6.04
CA LYS A 149 16.74 -7.37 5.65
C LYS A 149 17.73 -7.81 6.73
N GLY A 150 17.40 -7.63 8.00
CA GLY A 150 18.20 -8.10 9.13
C GLY A 150 18.36 -9.63 9.19
N GLN A 151 17.44 -10.36 8.55
CA GLN A 151 17.48 -11.82 8.41
C GLN A 151 18.12 -12.30 7.09
N GLY A 152 18.75 -11.39 6.34
CA GLY A 152 19.46 -11.73 5.10
C GLY A 152 18.59 -11.76 3.84
N TYR A 153 17.31 -11.31 3.91
CA TYR A 153 16.48 -11.21 2.73
C TYR A 153 16.87 -10.02 1.83
N TYR A 154 16.81 -10.26 0.53
CA TYR A 154 16.83 -9.19 -0.47
C TYR A 154 15.41 -8.71 -0.71
N LEU A 155 15.23 -7.39 -0.74
CA LEU A 155 13.93 -6.77 -0.89
C LEU A 155 13.83 -6.06 -2.23
N SER A 156 12.75 -6.30 -2.95
CA SER A 156 12.39 -5.57 -4.16
C SER A 156 10.97 -5.07 -4.04
N LEU A 157 10.76 -3.81 -4.37
CA LEU A 157 9.44 -3.20 -4.43
C LEU A 157 9.12 -2.90 -5.89
N ASN A 158 8.06 -3.51 -6.39
CA ASN A 158 7.54 -3.26 -7.74
C ASN A 158 6.15 -2.66 -7.62
N THR A 159 5.93 -1.49 -8.22
CA THR A 159 4.62 -0.90 -8.36
C THR A 159 4.16 -1.06 -9.81
N LEU A 160 3.13 -1.86 -10.01
CA LEU A 160 2.44 -1.98 -11.30
C LEU A 160 1.42 -0.85 -11.38
N LEU A 161 1.76 0.23 -12.09
CA LEU A 161 0.76 1.23 -12.47
C LEU A 161 0.09 0.75 -13.76
N PRO A 162 -1.23 0.70 -13.84
CA PRO A 162 -1.91 0.50 -15.11
C PRO A 162 -1.61 1.71 -15.99
N CYS A 163 -0.88 1.48 -17.06
CA CYS A 163 -0.51 2.49 -18.05
C CYS A 163 0.69 3.39 -17.69
N ARG A 164 1.84 3.02 -18.20
CA ARG A 164 3.13 3.73 -18.29
C ARG A 164 4.05 3.67 -17.08
N ARG A 165 5.05 2.81 -17.22
CA ARG A 165 6.36 2.71 -16.55
C ARG A 165 6.36 2.02 -15.19
N SER A 166 6.81 0.79 -15.21
CA SER A 166 7.38 0.12 -14.05
C SER A 166 8.52 0.95 -13.46
N THR A 167 8.36 1.40 -12.23
CA THR A 167 9.48 1.93 -11.43
C THR A 167 9.85 0.87 -10.42
N THR A 168 10.92 0.14 -10.70
CA THR A 168 11.53 -0.76 -9.73
C THR A 168 12.45 0.07 -8.85
N SER A 169 12.15 0.21 -7.58
CA SER A 169 13.08 0.78 -6.61
C SER A 169 13.73 -0.36 -5.83
N THR A 170 15.03 -0.53 -5.99
CA THR A 170 15.82 -1.44 -5.16
C THR A 170 16.28 -0.66 -3.93
N ILE A 171 15.86 -1.07 -2.75
CA ILE A 171 16.36 -0.50 -1.49
C ILE A 171 17.61 -1.29 -1.12
N ARG A 172 18.75 -0.62 -1.11
CA ARG A 172 20.02 -1.18 -0.64
C ARG A 172 20.15 -1.04 0.86
#